data_11357a459373f7aa99161de20770ba4a
#
_entry.id   11357a459373f7aa99161de20770ba4a
#
_cell.length_a   1.000
_cell.length_b   1.000
_cell.length_c   1.000
_cell.angle_alpha   90.00
_cell.angle_beta   90.00
_cell.angle_gamma   90.00
#
_symmetry.space_group_name_H-M   'P 1'
#
loop_
_entity.id
_entity.type
_entity.pdbx_description
1 polymer ?
#
loop_
_entity_poly.entity_id
_entity_poly.type
_entity_poly.pdbx_seq_one_letter_code
_entity_poly.pdbx_strand_id
1 'polypeptide(L)'
;MNILYAIRVAALCTPLVLPARADETAYTMRGFDPRVQRGIDLIYNLRFDEAERHFEAVIEAAPNNPLGYFFRAMVGWWRVLIDLGDESHDERFYAQLQECIDVCDRRLEEDPLDFDAILFKGGAIGFRGRLRGDRGQYLQAARDGLRSLPLLHKSRELEPTNKDILFGQGIYNYFAEAMPDKYPIVRPVMIFLPDGDRELGLQQLEEVGREGTYAHTEAIYFLGQIFRLFEDDDRRALPYFDKLSARYPDNSIFHRFTARLLVETGRWMRGTALYEEYVKRSRAGQTGYHKHGRLEAHYHLGRYDFLRQRYDAAIAHFAATASLADGSERKRDRAYAALTHLFLGQLQDLQGRRDEAVRHYEKVRELPNHADSRDRAKQYLRTPYREGGK
;
A
#
# COMPACT_ATOMS: atom_id res chain seq x y z
N MET A 1 -53.85 28.62 69.22
CA MET A 1 -52.44 28.28 69.59
C MET A 1 -52.20 26.88 69.08
N ASN A 2 -51.69 26.76 67.85
CA ASN A 2 -50.97 25.60 67.31
C ASN A 2 -50.55 25.91 65.89
N ILE A 3 -49.26 26.07 65.72
CA ILE A 3 -48.56 26.37 64.45
C ILE A 3 -48.26 25.05 63.78
N LEU A 4 -48.88 24.78 62.63
CA LEU A 4 -48.55 23.65 61.77
C LEU A 4 -47.50 24.08 60.73
N TYR A 5 -46.29 23.51 60.82
CA TYR A 5 -45.22 23.58 59.87
C TYR A 5 -45.58 22.80 58.59
N ALA A 6 -45.74 23.49 57.47
CA ALA A 6 -45.84 22.89 56.16
C ALA A 6 -44.42 22.81 55.52
N ILE A 7 -43.82 21.64 55.49
CA ILE A 7 -42.60 21.37 54.76
C ILE A 7 -42.96 21.20 53.26
N ARG A 8 -42.57 22.19 52.44
CA ARG A 8 -42.59 22.02 50.97
C ARG A 8 -41.37 21.25 50.53
N VAL A 9 -41.58 20.00 50.11
CA VAL A 9 -40.59 19.22 49.36
C VAL A 9 -40.61 19.74 47.91
N ALA A 10 -39.63 20.55 47.55
CA ALA A 10 -39.35 20.89 46.16
C ALA A 10 -38.61 19.71 45.52
N ALA A 11 -39.33 18.87 44.77
CA ALA A 11 -38.71 17.89 43.88
C ALA A 11 -37.94 18.61 42.77
N LEU A 12 -36.65 18.64 42.85
CA LEU A 12 -35.76 19.04 41.76
C LEU A 12 -35.83 17.97 40.66
N CYS A 13 -36.75 18.17 39.71
CA CYS A 13 -36.65 17.50 38.40
C CYS A 13 -35.51 18.13 37.61
N THR A 14 -34.29 17.63 37.79
CA THR A 14 -33.23 17.82 36.81
C THR A 14 -33.61 17.03 35.56
N PRO A 15 -33.79 17.69 34.38
CA PRO A 15 -33.99 16.92 33.17
C PRO A 15 -32.71 16.12 32.94
N LEU A 16 -32.84 14.79 32.88
CA LEU A 16 -31.80 13.90 32.34
C LEU A 16 -31.62 14.34 30.88
N VAL A 17 -30.60 15.14 30.63
CA VAL A 17 -30.15 15.40 29.26
C VAL A 17 -29.52 14.06 28.81
N LEU A 18 -30.34 13.20 28.22
CA LEU A 18 -29.82 12.09 27.41
C LEU A 18 -28.91 12.71 26.38
N PRO A 19 -27.65 12.23 26.24
CA PRO A 19 -26.84 12.70 25.14
C PRO A 19 -27.65 12.50 23.86
N ALA A 20 -27.75 13.57 23.06
CA ALA A 20 -28.39 13.49 21.76
C ALA A 20 -27.79 12.28 21.04
N ARG A 21 -28.62 11.27 20.72
CA ARG A 21 -28.20 10.18 19.84
C ARG A 21 -27.63 10.86 18.63
N ALA A 22 -26.33 10.70 18.42
CA ALA A 22 -25.69 11.13 17.17
C ALA A 22 -26.50 10.49 16.05
N ASP A 23 -26.80 11.29 15.05
CA ASP A 23 -27.61 10.88 13.92
C ASP A 23 -26.92 9.68 13.26
N GLU A 24 -27.41 8.46 13.47
CA GLU A 24 -26.86 7.23 12.93
C GLU A 24 -26.84 7.24 11.38
N THR A 25 -27.57 8.18 10.77
CA THR A 25 -27.58 8.44 9.32
C THR A 25 -26.40 9.31 8.87
N ALA A 26 -25.60 9.87 9.80
CA ALA A 26 -24.59 10.88 9.50
C ALA A 26 -23.35 10.33 8.77
N TYR A 27 -23.03 9.04 8.89
CA TYR A 27 -21.85 8.43 8.29
C TYR A 27 -22.24 7.30 7.35
N THR A 28 -22.45 7.61 6.06
CA THR A 28 -22.85 6.62 5.04
C THR A 28 -22.04 6.76 3.77
N MET A 29 -21.90 5.65 3.05
CA MET A 29 -21.29 5.65 1.70
C MET A 29 -22.23 6.15 0.61
N ARG A 30 -23.49 6.49 0.93
CA ARG A 30 -24.45 7.07 -0.02
C ARG A 30 -24.18 8.54 -0.36
N GLY A 31 -23.31 9.22 0.39
CA GLY A 31 -23.00 10.63 0.19
C GLY A 31 -21.61 11.02 0.65
N PHE A 32 -21.20 12.22 0.26
CA PHE A 32 -19.92 12.79 0.68
C PHE A 32 -20.01 13.38 2.08
N ASP A 33 -19.13 12.96 2.99
CA ASP A 33 -18.93 13.56 4.30
C ASP A 33 -17.48 14.07 4.42
N PRO A 34 -17.26 15.38 4.59
CA PRO A 34 -15.92 15.95 4.70
C PRO A 34 -15.14 15.44 5.90
N ARG A 35 -15.81 14.94 6.96
CA ARG A 35 -15.15 14.34 8.12
C ARG A 35 -14.53 13.00 7.75
N VAL A 36 -15.24 12.15 6.99
CA VAL A 36 -14.72 10.89 6.48
C VAL A 36 -13.52 11.14 5.55
N GLN A 37 -13.66 12.09 4.62
CA GLN A 37 -12.57 12.46 3.71
C GLN A 37 -11.31 12.94 4.45
N ARG A 38 -11.49 13.75 5.52
CA ARG A 38 -10.36 14.19 6.35
C ARG A 38 -9.61 13.02 6.97
N GLY A 39 -10.31 12.02 7.50
CA GLY A 39 -9.69 10.81 8.05
C GLY A 39 -8.93 10.02 6.98
N ILE A 40 -9.51 9.89 5.78
CA ILE A 40 -8.87 9.25 4.63
C ILE A 40 -7.59 10.00 4.21
N ASP A 41 -7.63 11.33 4.14
CA ASP A 41 -6.45 12.13 3.81
C ASP A 41 -5.34 12.00 4.87
N LEU A 42 -5.68 11.82 6.15
CA LEU A 42 -4.71 11.50 7.19
C LEU A 42 -4.04 10.14 6.96
N ILE A 43 -4.81 9.12 6.56
CA ILE A 43 -4.25 7.79 6.21
C ILE A 43 -3.21 7.93 5.09
N TYR A 44 -3.60 8.55 3.98
CA TYR A 44 -2.72 8.66 2.80
C TYR A 44 -1.51 9.58 3.02
N ASN A 45 -1.57 10.52 3.97
CA ASN A 45 -0.40 11.30 4.42
C ASN A 45 0.41 10.59 5.51
N LEU A 46 0.13 9.31 5.81
CA LEU A 46 0.82 8.49 6.82
C LEU A 46 0.78 9.07 8.24
N ARG A 47 -0.22 9.92 8.53
CA ARG A 47 -0.47 10.48 9.87
C ARG A 47 -1.32 9.51 10.69
N PHE A 48 -0.80 8.30 10.85
CA PHE A 48 -1.55 7.15 11.35
C PHE A 48 -2.19 7.35 12.73
N ASP A 49 -1.46 7.94 13.68
CA ASP A 49 -1.99 8.14 15.03
C ASP A 49 -3.12 9.18 15.06
N GLU A 50 -3.08 10.16 14.16
CA GLU A 50 -4.17 11.13 14.01
C GLU A 50 -5.35 10.52 13.28
N ALA A 51 -5.11 9.73 12.23
CA ALA A 51 -6.17 9.00 11.53
C ALA A 51 -6.89 8.02 12.46
N GLU A 52 -6.15 7.31 13.30
CA GLU A 52 -6.70 6.35 14.26
C GLU A 52 -7.61 7.06 15.28
N ARG A 53 -7.11 8.11 15.95
CA ARG A 53 -7.93 8.92 16.87
C ARG A 53 -9.16 9.52 16.18
N HIS A 54 -9.01 9.91 14.91
CA HIS A 54 -10.13 10.47 14.14
C HIS A 54 -11.24 9.44 13.94
N PHE A 55 -10.90 8.21 13.52
CA PHE A 55 -11.91 7.16 13.32
C PHE A 55 -12.40 6.54 14.64
N GLU A 56 -11.63 6.55 15.70
CA GLU A 56 -12.11 6.25 17.06
C GLU A 56 -13.20 7.21 17.49
N ALA A 57 -13.03 8.51 17.26
CA ALA A 57 -14.09 9.51 17.52
C ALA A 57 -15.34 9.30 16.65
N VAL A 58 -15.19 8.82 15.41
CA VAL A 58 -16.33 8.44 14.56
C VAL A 58 -17.05 7.22 15.14
N ILE A 59 -16.32 6.23 15.63
CA ILE A 59 -16.90 5.04 16.30
C ILE A 59 -17.64 5.45 17.57
N GLU A 60 -17.04 6.30 18.40
CA GLU A 60 -17.69 6.79 19.62
C GLU A 60 -19.01 7.54 19.33
N ALA A 61 -19.02 8.35 18.25
CA ALA A 61 -20.20 9.08 17.83
C ALA A 61 -21.29 8.17 17.24
N ALA A 62 -20.92 7.07 16.57
CA ALA A 62 -21.84 6.15 15.90
C ALA A 62 -21.36 4.68 16.07
N PRO A 63 -21.51 4.09 17.26
CA PRO A 63 -20.91 2.78 17.58
C PRO A 63 -21.52 1.60 16.82
N ASN A 64 -22.72 1.77 16.26
CA ASN A 64 -23.36 0.76 15.42
C ASN A 64 -23.10 0.97 13.91
N ASN A 65 -22.33 2.01 13.52
CA ASN A 65 -22.02 2.28 12.13
C ASN A 65 -20.68 1.64 11.73
N PRO A 66 -20.64 0.76 10.71
CA PRO A 66 -19.43 0.06 10.31
C PRO A 66 -18.35 0.96 9.68
N LEU A 67 -18.70 2.16 9.20
CA LEU A 67 -17.78 3.07 8.50
C LEU A 67 -16.54 3.40 9.34
N GLY A 68 -16.74 3.80 10.60
CA GLY A 68 -15.62 4.14 11.49
C GLY A 68 -14.67 2.95 11.71
N TYR A 69 -15.22 1.77 11.92
CA TYR A 69 -14.45 0.52 12.09
C TYR A 69 -13.67 0.15 10.83
N PHE A 70 -14.31 0.25 9.67
CA PHE A 70 -13.67 -0.03 8.39
C PHE A 70 -12.48 0.90 8.13
N PHE A 71 -12.66 2.22 8.25
CA PHE A 71 -11.57 3.15 7.98
C PHE A 71 -10.48 3.11 9.06
N ARG A 72 -10.80 2.78 10.31
CA ARG A 72 -9.79 2.46 11.33
C ARG A 72 -8.96 1.23 10.91
N ALA A 73 -9.59 0.19 10.38
CA ALA A 73 -8.87 -0.94 9.81
C ALA A 73 -8.01 -0.53 8.59
N MET A 74 -8.44 0.44 7.78
CA MET A 74 -7.62 0.96 6.67
C MET A 74 -6.38 1.71 7.16
N VAL A 75 -6.40 2.34 8.34
CA VAL A 75 -5.18 2.84 9.00
C VAL A 75 -4.21 1.68 9.24
N GLY A 76 -4.70 0.56 9.79
CA GLY A 76 -3.94 -0.68 10.00
C GLY A 76 -3.37 -1.23 8.69
N TRP A 77 -4.19 -1.27 7.64
CA TRP A 77 -3.75 -1.69 6.30
C TRP A 77 -2.56 -0.88 5.79
N TRP A 78 -2.61 0.44 5.87
CA TRP A 78 -1.53 1.29 5.39
C TRP A 78 -0.27 1.19 6.27
N ARG A 79 -0.39 0.89 7.58
CA ARG A 79 0.76 0.51 8.42
C ARG A 79 1.44 -0.77 7.93
N VAL A 80 0.66 -1.79 7.54
CA VAL A 80 1.20 -3.02 6.92
C VAL A 80 1.85 -2.72 5.57
N LEU A 81 1.19 -1.89 4.73
CA LEU A 81 1.59 -1.65 3.36
C LEU A 81 2.91 -0.87 3.22
N ILE A 82 3.22 0.03 4.15
CA ILE A 82 4.49 0.78 4.12
C ILE A 82 5.71 -0.14 4.27
N ASP A 83 5.55 -1.30 4.93
CA ASP A 83 6.59 -2.32 5.03
C ASP A 83 5.98 -3.73 5.06
N LEU A 84 5.56 -4.24 3.89
CA LEU A 84 4.99 -5.59 3.76
C LEU A 84 5.90 -6.72 4.27
N GLY A 85 7.18 -6.48 4.50
CA GLY A 85 8.09 -7.48 5.09
C GLY A 85 8.05 -7.50 6.62
N ASP A 86 7.36 -6.58 7.26
CA ASP A 86 7.11 -6.55 8.70
C ASP A 86 5.69 -7.05 8.98
N GLU A 87 5.59 -8.20 9.65
CA GLU A 87 4.31 -8.85 9.98
C GLU A 87 3.75 -8.41 11.35
N SER A 88 4.44 -7.52 12.07
CA SER A 88 4.08 -7.12 13.44
C SER A 88 2.72 -6.41 13.54
N HIS A 89 2.19 -5.90 12.45
CA HIS A 89 0.89 -5.23 12.38
C HIS A 89 -0.27 -6.14 11.94
N ASP A 90 0.00 -7.36 11.47
CA ASP A 90 -0.98 -8.25 10.86
C ASP A 90 -2.11 -8.64 11.80
N GLU A 91 -1.78 -9.09 13.01
CA GLU A 91 -2.78 -9.54 13.99
C GLU A 91 -3.74 -8.41 14.37
N ARG A 92 -3.20 -7.20 14.59
CA ARG A 92 -4.02 -6.02 14.88
C ARG A 92 -4.95 -5.68 13.72
N PHE A 93 -4.44 -5.74 12.50
CA PHE A 93 -5.24 -5.48 11.30
C PHE A 93 -6.37 -6.51 11.14
N TYR A 94 -6.08 -7.80 11.33
CA TYR A 94 -7.12 -8.85 11.30
C TYR A 94 -8.18 -8.63 12.37
N ALA A 95 -7.79 -8.26 13.59
CA ALA A 95 -8.72 -7.96 14.67
C ALA A 95 -9.64 -6.78 14.33
N GLN A 96 -9.08 -5.67 13.79
CA GLN A 96 -9.85 -4.50 13.36
C GLN A 96 -10.85 -4.83 12.25
N LEU A 97 -10.47 -5.66 11.28
CA LEU A 97 -11.39 -6.14 10.24
C LEU A 97 -12.50 -7.00 10.83
N GLN A 98 -12.18 -7.86 11.80
CA GLN A 98 -13.19 -8.69 12.44
C GLN A 98 -14.20 -7.86 13.24
N GLU A 99 -13.76 -6.84 13.98
CA GLU A 99 -14.65 -5.89 14.65
C GLU A 99 -15.61 -5.21 13.67
N CYS A 100 -15.11 -4.79 12.49
CA CYS A 100 -15.97 -4.24 11.44
C CYS A 100 -17.01 -5.26 10.96
N ILE A 101 -16.60 -6.51 10.71
CA ILE A 101 -17.50 -7.59 10.30
C ILE A 101 -18.57 -7.86 11.34
N ASP A 102 -18.21 -7.91 12.63
CA ASP A 102 -19.14 -8.17 13.73
C ASP A 102 -20.19 -7.06 13.86
N VAL A 103 -19.80 -5.78 13.63
CA VAL A 103 -20.76 -4.66 13.56
C VAL A 103 -21.72 -4.83 12.38
N CYS A 104 -21.19 -5.19 11.21
CA CYS A 104 -22.00 -5.43 10.02
C CYS A 104 -22.99 -6.59 10.26
N ASP A 105 -22.55 -7.68 10.88
CA ASP A 105 -23.39 -8.85 11.14
C ASP A 105 -24.60 -8.49 12.02
N ARG A 106 -24.40 -7.75 13.10
CA ARG A 106 -25.51 -7.27 13.96
C ARG A 106 -26.52 -6.42 13.18
N ARG A 107 -26.07 -5.51 12.32
CA ARG A 107 -26.95 -4.70 11.50
C ARG A 107 -27.73 -5.51 10.47
N LEU A 108 -27.09 -6.54 9.89
CA LEU A 108 -27.72 -7.43 8.92
C LEU A 108 -28.74 -8.40 9.56
N GLU A 109 -28.62 -8.69 10.87
CA GLU A 109 -29.66 -9.38 11.64
C GLU A 109 -30.93 -8.51 11.79
N GLU A 110 -30.76 -7.17 11.92
CA GLU A 110 -31.87 -6.21 12.03
C GLU A 110 -32.45 -5.83 10.65
N ASP A 111 -31.57 -5.54 9.67
CA ASP A 111 -31.95 -5.22 8.28
C ASP A 111 -31.06 -5.96 7.28
N PRO A 112 -31.51 -7.09 6.71
CA PRO A 112 -30.74 -7.85 5.73
C PRO A 112 -30.40 -7.10 4.41
N LEU A 113 -30.99 -5.91 4.20
CA LEU A 113 -30.74 -5.04 3.05
C LEU A 113 -29.98 -3.77 3.43
N ASP A 114 -29.40 -3.71 4.62
CA ASP A 114 -28.56 -2.59 5.04
C ASP A 114 -27.35 -2.44 4.11
N PHE A 115 -27.39 -1.41 3.27
CA PHE A 115 -26.39 -1.16 2.25
C PHE A 115 -24.98 -0.97 2.82
N ASP A 116 -24.83 -0.12 3.85
CA ASP A 116 -23.52 0.16 4.44
C ASP A 116 -22.93 -1.10 5.10
N ALA A 117 -23.74 -1.89 5.80
CA ALA A 117 -23.32 -3.13 6.40
C ALA A 117 -22.88 -4.17 5.34
N ILE A 118 -23.63 -4.31 4.24
CA ILE A 118 -23.27 -5.21 3.14
C ILE A 118 -21.95 -4.77 2.49
N LEU A 119 -21.82 -3.48 2.16
CA LEU A 119 -20.65 -2.92 1.50
C LEU A 119 -19.38 -3.07 2.35
N PHE A 120 -19.43 -2.62 3.61
CA PHE A 120 -18.27 -2.67 4.50
C PHE A 120 -17.89 -4.08 4.91
N LYS A 121 -18.85 -5.00 5.09
CA LYS A 121 -18.57 -6.42 5.29
C LYS A 121 -17.83 -7.03 4.10
N GLY A 122 -18.31 -6.74 2.89
CA GLY A 122 -17.67 -7.18 1.65
C GLY A 122 -16.24 -6.64 1.53
N GLY A 123 -16.05 -5.36 1.81
CA GLY A 123 -14.74 -4.69 1.81
C GLY A 123 -13.78 -5.27 2.85
N ALA A 124 -14.23 -5.43 4.10
CA ALA A 124 -13.42 -5.98 5.19
C ALA A 124 -12.95 -7.42 4.90
N ILE A 125 -13.84 -8.27 4.38
CA ILE A 125 -13.50 -9.63 3.95
C ILE A 125 -12.51 -9.58 2.77
N GLY A 126 -12.71 -8.68 1.81
CA GLY A 126 -11.81 -8.49 0.66
C GLY A 126 -10.39 -8.11 1.08
N PHE A 127 -10.23 -7.13 1.98
CA PHE A 127 -8.92 -6.72 2.50
C PHE A 127 -8.26 -7.81 3.35
N ARG A 128 -9.04 -8.59 4.12
CA ARG A 128 -8.55 -9.77 4.83
C ARG A 128 -7.98 -10.80 3.85
N GLY A 129 -8.71 -11.08 2.78
CA GLY A 129 -8.26 -11.98 1.71
C GLY A 129 -6.99 -11.47 1.03
N ARG A 130 -6.88 -10.17 0.80
CA ARG A 130 -5.69 -9.57 0.21
C ARG A 130 -4.44 -9.81 1.07
N LEU A 131 -4.48 -9.47 2.37
CA LEU A 131 -3.32 -9.70 3.24
C LEU A 131 -2.97 -11.19 3.31
N ARG A 132 -3.97 -12.09 3.37
CA ARG A 132 -3.74 -13.54 3.29
C ARG A 132 -3.01 -13.95 2.02
N GLY A 133 -3.36 -13.36 0.88
CA GLY A 133 -2.65 -13.57 -0.39
C GLY A 133 -1.20 -13.10 -0.32
N ASP A 134 -0.94 -11.91 0.23
CA ASP A 134 0.41 -11.36 0.42
C ASP A 134 1.27 -12.21 1.37
N ARG A 135 0.63 -12.96 2.30
CA ARG A 135 1.25 -13.92 3.24
C ARG A 135 1.31 -15.36 2.70
N GLY A 136 0.98 -15.59 1.42
CA GLY A 136 1.00 -16.92 0.80
C GLY A 136 -0.13 -17.86 1.22
N GLN A 137 -1.14 -17.36 1.95
CA GLN A 137 -2.29 -18.14 2.43
C GLN A 137 -3.39 -18.20 1.35
N TYR A 138 -3.05 -18.72 0.17
CA TYR A 138 -3.88 -18.61 -1.04
C TYR A 138 -5.29 -19.26 -0.90
N LEU A 139 -5.40 -20.39 -0.18
CA LEU A 139 -6.71 -21.02 0.05
C LEU A 139 -7.65 -20.16 0.90
N GLN A 140 -7.12 -19.53 1.95
CA GLN A 140 -7.89 -18.63 2.81
C GLN A 140 -8.25 -17.35 2.05
N ALA A 141 -7.33 -16.81 1.25
CA ALA A 141 -7.57 -15.65 0.39
C ALA A 141 -8.71 -15.93 -0.61
N ALA A 142 -8.71 -17.09 -1.26
CA ALA A 142 -9.78 -17.47 -2.18
C ALA A 142 -11.14 -17.64 -1.50
N ARG A 143 -11.18 -18.25 -0.29
CA ARG A 143 -12.41 -18.35 0.50
C ARG A 143 -12.97 -16.97 0.88
N ASP A 144 -12.10 -16.01 1.20
CA ASP A 144 -12.52 -14.64 1.47
C ASP A 144 -13.05 -13.97 0.19
N GLY A 145 -12.43 -14.19 -0.96
CA GLY A 145 -12.95 -13.74 -2.25
C GLY A 145 -14.36 -14.26 -2.55
N LEU A 146 -14.58 -15.58 -2.37
CA LEU A 146 -15.91 -16.21 -2.54
C LEU A 146 -16.97 -15.63 -1.58
N ARG A 147 -16.59 -15.22 -0.38
CA ARG A 147 -17.50 -14.62 0.60
C ARG A 147 -17.77 -13.14 0.35
N SER A 148 -16.78 -12.41 -0.17
CA SER A 148 -16.88 -10.98 -0.45
C SER A 148 -17.72 -10.71 -1.70
N LEU A 149 -17.57 -11.51 -2.76
CA LEU A 149 -18.15 -11.26 -4.07
C LEU A 149 -19.68 -11.13 -4.07
N PRO A 150 -20.47 -12.01 -3.41
CA PRO A 150 -21.94 -11.84 -3.33
C PRO A 150 -22.36 -10.55 -2.65
N LEU A 151 -21.59 -10.08 -1.63
CA LEU A 151 -21.85 -8.83 -0.93
C LEU A 151 -21.60 -7.62 -1.84
N LEU A 152 -20.54 -7.65 -2.66
CA LEU A 152 -20.26 -6.60 -3.64
C LEU A 152 -21.33 -6.55 -4.73
N HIS A 153 -21.84 -7.70 -5.21
CA HIS A 153 -22.95 -7.73 -6.16
C HIS A 153 -24.22 -7.17 -5.53
N LYS A 154 -24.52 -7.56 -4.28
CA LYS A 154 -25.71 -7.06 -3.58
C LYS A 154 -25.63 -5.55 -3.31
N SER A 155 -24.47 -5.03 -2.96
CA SER A 155 -24.24 -3.58 -2.83
C SER A 155 -24.57 -2.84 -4.13
N ARG A 156 -24.17 -3.41 -5.28
CA ARG A 156 -24.44 -2.83 -6.60
C ARG A 156 -25.92 -2.83 -6.97
N GLU A 157 -26.66 -3.87 -6.58
CA GLU A 157 -28.11 -3.92 -6.75
C GLU A 157 -28.82 -2.84 -5.95
N LEU A 158 -28.37 -2.61 -4.71
CA LEU A 158 -28.98 -1.64 -3.79
C LEU A 158 -28.65 -0.18 -4.17
N GLU A 159 -27.41 0.10 -4.60
CA GLU A 159 -26.94 1.44 -4.94
C GLU A 159 -26.20 1.45 -6.29
N PRO A 160 -26.94 1.30 -7.41
CA PRO A 160 -26.34 1.14 -8.74
C PRO A 160 -25.57 2.39 -9.23
N THR A 161 -25.81 3.54 -8.66
CA THR A 161 -25.14 4.81 -9.01
C THR A 161 -23.87 5.08 -8.20
N ASN A 162 -23.66 4.36 -7.10
CA ASN A 162 -22.49 4.54 -6.26
C ASN A 162 -21.23 3.96 -6.93
N LYS A 163 -20.32 4.85 -7.32
CA LYS A 163 -19.10 4.49 -8.06
C LYS A 163 -18.06 3.77 -7.20
N ASP A 164 -18.04 3.98 -5.89
CA ASP A 164 -17.07 3.34 -5.00
C ASP A 164 -17.22 1.80 -4.98
N ILE A 165 -18.43 1.29 -5.24
CA ILE A 165 -18.68 -0.17 -5.35
C ILE A 165 -17.88 -0.80 -6.49
N LEU A 166 -17.68 -0.06 -7.57
CA LEU A 166 -16.90 -0.53 -8.73
C LEU A 166 -15.46 -0.85 -8.38
N PHE A 167 -14.94 -0.29 -7.27
CA PHE A 167 -13.57 -0.61 -6.81
C PHE A 167 -13.40 -2.10 -6.53
N GLY A 168 -14.27 -2.68 -5.70
CA GLY A 168 -14.20 -4.12 -5.39
C GLY A 168 -14.46 -5.01 -6.61
N GLN A 169 -15.41 -4.61 -7.47
CA GLN A 169 -15.70 -5.34 -8.71
C GLN A 169 -14.53 -5.28 -9.69
N GLY A 170 -13.92 -4.10 -9.86
CA GLY A 170 -12.76 -3.91 -10.74
C GLY A 170 -11.54 -4.71 -10.29
N ILE A 171 -11.27 -4.73 -8.98
CA ILE A 171 -10.24 -5.59 -8.39
C ILE A 171 -10.53 -7.06 -8.70
N TYR A 172 -11.76 -7.52 -8.46
CA TYR A 172 -12.12 -8.91 -8.73
C TYR A 172 -11.95 -9.25 -10.22
N ASN A 173 -12.59 -8.48 -11.11
CA ASN A 173 -12.56 -8.75 -12.55
C ASN A 173 -11.13 -8.79 -13.08
N TYR A 174 -10.28 -7.86 -12.68
CA TYR A 174 -8.89 -7.84 -13.12
C TYR A 174 -8.09 -9.04 -12.60
N PHE A 175 -8.11 -9.26 -11.28
CA PHE A 175 -7.23 -10.26 -10.67
C PHE A 175 -7.71 -11.69 -10.85
N ALA A 176 -9.02 -11.95 -11.04
CA ALA A 176 -9.52 -13.28 -11.31
C ALA A 176 -8.95 -13.84 -12.62
N GLU A 177 -8.74 -12.99 -13.63
CA GLU A 177 -8.10 -13.38 -14.90
C GLU A 177 -6.56 -13.29 -14.83
N ALA A 178 -6.00 -12.21 -14.31
CA ALA A 178 -4.55 -11.94 -14.35
C ALA A 178 -3.71 -12.81 -13.39
N MET A 179 -4.27 -13.22 -12.24
CA MET A 179 -3.51 -13.98 -11.23
C MET A 179 -3.12 -15.38 -11.67
N PRO A 180 -3.97 -16.21 -12.30
CA PRO A 180 -3.60 -17.54 -12.79
C PRO A 180 -2.48 -17.53 -13.83
N ASP A 181 -2.40 -16.47 -14.63
CA ASP A 181 -1.35 -16.30 -15.63
C ASP A 181 -0.01 -15.98 -15.00
N LYS A 182 -0.02 -15.06 -14.06
CA LYS A 182 1.21 -14.60 -13.38
C LYS A 182 1.73 -15.59 -12.32
N TYR A 183 0.81 -16.25 -11.62
CA TYR A 183 1.10 -17.17 -10.53
C TYR A 183 0.38 -18.51 -10.75
N PRO A 184 0.93 -19.43 -11.59
CA PRO A 184 0.26 -20.71 -11.92
C PRO A 184 -0.11 -21.56 -10.70
N ILE A 185 0.56 -21.37 -9.58
CA ILE A 185 0.29 -22.08 -8.31
C ILE A 185 -1.13 -21.80 -7.77
N VAL A 186 -1.76 -20.69 -8.16
CA VAL A 186 -3.12 -20.35 -7.70
C VAL A 186 -4.22 -20.96 -8.59
N ARG A 187 -3.89 -21.48 -9.78
CA ARG A 187 -4.87 -22.05 -10.74
C ARG A 187 -5.85 -23.05 -10.12
N PRO A 188 -5.42 -24.03 -9.30
CA PRO A 188 -6.34 -25.00 -8.73
C PRO A 188 -7.41 -24.39 -7.82
N VAL A 189 -7.11 -23.23 -7.24
CA VAL A 189 -8.03 -22.50 -6.35
C VAL A 189 -8.97 -21.61 -7.16
N MET A 190 -8.48 -21.03 -8.25
CA MET A 190 -9.23 -20.11 -9.10
C MET A 190 -10.36 -20.80 -9.88
N ILE A 191 -10.30 -22.12 -10.12
CA ILE A 191 -11.36 -22.90 -10.78
C ILE A 191 -12.73 -22.76 -10.08
N PHE A 192 -12.72 -22.47 -8.77
CA PHE A 192 -13.94 -22.32 -7.97
C PHE A 192 -14.49 -20.88 -7.96
N LEU A 193 -13.77 -19.94 -8.56
CA LEU A 193 -14.17 -18.54 -8.67
C LEU A 193 -14.81 -18.30 -10.05
N PRO A 194 -15.82 -17.44 -10.15
CA PRO A 194 -16.30 -16.98 -11.45
C PRO A 194 -15.18 -16.37 -12.28
N ASP A 195 -15.31 -16.49 -13.61
CA ASP A 195 -14.33 -15.87 -14.52
C ASP A 195 -14.25 -14.36 -14.31
N GLY A 196 -13.04 -13.82 -14.46
CA GLY A 196 -12.80 -12.40 -14.47
C GLY A 196 -12.90 -11.83 -15.88
N ASP A 197 -12.82 -10.51 -15.97
CA ASP A 197 -12.67 -9.75 -17.20
C ASP A 197 -11.67 -8.62 -16.92
N ARG A 198 -10.44 -8.81 -17.39
CA ARG A 198 -9.30 -7.91 -17.15
C ARG A 198 -9.54 -6.51 -17.70
N GLU A 199 -10.14 -6.42 -18.89
CA GLU A 199 -10.42 -5.14 -19.52
C GLU A 199 -11.54 -4.39 -18.79
N LEU A 200 -12.62 -5.07 -18.46
CA LEU A 200 -13.71 -4.53 -17.65
C LEU A 200 -13.18 -4.09 -16.26
N GLY A 201 -12.32 -4.89 -15.64
CA GLY A 201 -11.69 -4.55 -14.36
C GLY A 201 -10.91 -3.24 -14.41
N LEU A 202 -10.09 -3.05 -15.46
CA LEU A 202 -9.36 -1.79 -15.68
C LEU A 202 -10.32 -0.61 -15.89
N GLN A 203 -11.35 -0.76 -16.73
CA GLN A 203 -12.36 0.27 -16.98
C GLN A 203 -13.07 0.69 -15.69
N GLN A 204 -13.48 -0.26 -14.86
CA GLN A 204 -14.13 -0.02 -13.58
C GLN A 204 -13.21 0.74 -12.62
N LEU A 205 -11.94 0.34 -12.51
CA LEU A 205 -10.97 1.04 -11.67
C LEU A 205 -10.67 2.45 -12.17
N GLU A 206 -10.61 2.66 -13.49
CA GLU A 206 -10.44 4.00 -14.08
C GLU A 206 -11.67 4.88 -13.80
N GLU A 207 -12.88 4.32 -13.85
CA GLU A 207 -14.11 5.04 -13.50
C GLU A 207 -14.10 5.46 -12.03
N VAL A 208 -13.75 4.56 -11.10
CA VAL A 208 -13.60 4.90 -9.68
C VAL A 208 -12.51 5.97 -9.48
N GLY A 209 -11.39 5.86 -10.19
CA GLY A 209 -10.30 6.84 -10.11
C GLY A 209 -10.67 8.25 -10.61
N ARG A 210 -11.77 8.39 -11.39
CA ARG A 210 -12.31 9.67 -11.84
C ARG A 210 -13.48 10.16 -10.98
N GLU A 211 -14.40 9.27 -10.63
CA GLU A 211 -15.75 9.60 -10.13
C GLU A 211 -16.04 9.03 -8.74
N GLY A 212 -15.16 8.19 -8.19
CA GLY A 212 -15.31 7.64 -6.84
C GLY A 212 -15.23 8.71 -5.76
N THR A 213 -16.04 8.57 -4.74
CA THR A 213 -16.08 9.51 -3.61
C THR A 213 -14.95 9.24 -2.62
N TYR A 214 -14.85 8.02 -2.11
CA TYR A 214 -13.86 7.63 -1.10
C TYR A 214 -12.80 6.66 -1.61
N ALA A 215 -13.15 5.81 -2.59
CA ALA A 215 -12.25 4.81 -3.14
C ALA A 215 -11.34 5.32 -4.27
N HIS A 216 -11.50 6.59 -4.73
CA HIS A 216 -10.75 7.11 -5.88
C HIS A 216 -9.23 7.04 -5.71
N THR A 217 -8.70 7.35 -4.53
CA THR A 217 -7.26 7.29 -4.27
C THR A 217 -6.73 5.86 -4.31
N GLU A 218 -7.48 4.93 -3.72
CA GLU A 218 -7.14 3.50 -3.75
C GLU A 218 -7.19 2.95 -5.17
N ALA A 219 -8.20 3.32 -5.96
CA ALA A 219 -8.30 2.91 -7.37
C ALA A 219 -7.10 3.40 -8.21
N ILE A 220 -6.70 4.67 -8.04
CA ILE A 220 -5.50 5.23 -8.69
C ILE A 220 -4.24 4.47 -8.28
N TYR A 221 -4.10 4.14 -6.99
CA TYR A 221 -2.99 3.34 -6.49
C TYR A 221 -2.95 1.94 -7.12
N PHE A 222 -4.10 1.27 -7.18
CA PHE A 222 -4.19 -0.05 -7.81
C PHE A 222 -3.89 -0.03 -9.29
N LEU A 223 -4.40 0.95 -10.05
CA LEU A 223 -4.06 1.12 -11.47
C LEU A 223 -2.55 1.28 -11.66
N GLY A 224 -1.91 2.12 -10.86
CA GLY A 224 -0.46 2.26 -10.89
C GLY A 224 0.28 0.95 -10.61
N GLN A 225 -0.18 0.16 -9.62
CA GLN A 225 0.40 -1.15 -9.30
C GLN A 225 0.13 -2.19 -10.39
N ILE A 226 -1.06 -2.21 -10.96
CA ILE A 226 -1.44 -3.11 -12.06
C ILE A 226 -0.52 -2.87 -13.25
N PHE A 227 -0.45 -1.63 -13.76
CA PHE A 227 0.41 -1.33 -14.92
C PHE A 227 1.87 -1.66 -14.67
N ARG A 228 2.36 -1.42 -13.45
CA ARG A 228 3.74 -1.68 -13.12
C ARG A 228 4.04 -3.17 -12.90
N LEU A 229 3.15 -3.91 -12.22
CA LEU A 229 3.45 -5.27 -11.75
C LEU A 229 2.86 -6.37 -12.63
N PHE A 230 1.78 -6.11 -13.34
CA PHE A 230 1.05 -7.11 -14.11
C PHE A 230 1.13 -6.84 -15.62
N GLU A 231 1.04 -5.58 -16.03
CA GLU A 231 1.15 -5.18 -17.43
C GLU A 231 2.59 -4.89 -17.88
N ASP A 232 3.55 -4.80 -16.94
CA ASP A 232 4.95 -4.45 -17.17
C ASP A 232 5.11 -3.12 -17.98
N ASP A 233 4.22 -2.18 -17.71
CA ASP A 233 4.15 -0.88 -18.38
C ASP A 233 4.39 0.28 -17.40
N ASP A 234 5.66 0.56 -17.13
CA ASP A 234 6.07 1.66 -16.26
C ASP A 234 5.66 3.04 -16.81
N ARG A 235 5.49 3.17 -18.14
CA ARG A 235 5.08 4.44 -18.75
C ARG A 235 3.62 4.75 -18.44
N ARG A 236 2.75 3.75 -18.47
CA ARG A 236 1.34 3.88 -18.06
C ARG A 236 1.19 3.98 -16.54
N ALA A 237 2.05 3.34 -15.76
CA ALA A 237 2.03 3.42 -14.29
C ALA A 237 2.40 4.81 -13.75
N LEU A 238 3.36 5.51 -14.39
CA LEU A 238 3.92 6.76 -13.89
C LEU A 238 2.90 7.88 -13.66
N PRO A 239 1.95 8.19 -14.56
CA PRO A 239 0.95 9.23 -14.32
C PRO A 239 0.10 9.03 -13.06
N TYR A 240 -0.21 7.79 -12.71
CA TYR A 240 -0.99 7.47 -11.50
C TYR A 240 -0.20 7.79 -10.24
N PHE A 241 1.05 7.33 -10.15
CA PHE A 241 1.91 7.63 -9.00
C PHE A 241 2.32 9.10 -8.92
N ASP A 242 2.49 9.77 -10.04
CA ASP A 242 2.77 11.21 -10.09
C ASP A 242 1.61 12.02 -9.49
N LYS A 243 0.37 11.68 -9.87
CA LYS A 243 -0.86 12.26 -9.31
C LYS A 243 -0.98 12.01 -7.80
N LEU A 244 -0.71 10.77 -7.35
CA LEU A 244 -0.76 10.40 -5.94
C LEU A 244 0.32 11.12 -5.12
N SER A 245 1.56 11.18 -5.62
CA SER A 245 2.67 11.84 -4.94
C SER A 245 2.46 13.37 -4.84
N ALA A 246 1.83 13.99 -5.85
CA ALA A 246 1.47 15.40 -5.81
C ALA A 246 0.36 15.68 -4.77
N ARG A 247 -0.63 14.80 -4.65
CA ARG A 247 -1.74 14.96 -3.70
C ARG A 247 -1.32 14.65 -2.25
N TYR A 248 -0.47 13.65 -2.06
CA TYR A 248 -0.04 13.14 -0.75
C TYR A 248 1.50 13.14 -0.67
N PRO A 249 2.12 14.31 -0.54
CA PRO A 249 3.57 14.46 -0.64
C PRO A 249 4.34 13.81 0.51
N ASP A 250 3.66 13.48 1.62
CA ASP A 250 4.28 12.79 2.76
C ASP A 250 4.23 11.26 2.64
N ASN A 251 3.52 10.74 1.63
CA ASN A 251 3.42 9.31 1.42
C ASN A 251 4.70 8.73 0.82
N SER A 252 5.45 8.00 1.64
CA SER A 252 6.73 7.38 1.25
C SER A 252 6.60 6.35 0.11
N ILE A 253 5.45 5.67 0.02
CA ILE A 253 5.18 4.68 -1.04
C ILE A 253 5.02 5.38 -2.38
N PHE A 254 4.15 6.41 -2.43
CA PHE A 254 3.91 7.18 -3.65
C PHE A 254 5.18 7.89 -4.10
N HIS A 255 5.88 8.53 -3.16
CA HIS A 255 7.17 9.18 -3.40
C HIS A 255 8.18 8.21 -4.04
N ARG A 256 8.39 7.04 -3.42
CA ARG A 256 9.37 6.04 -3.88
C ARG A 256 9.00 5.44 -5.25
N PHE A 257 7.72 5.12 -5.47
CA PHE A 257 7.29 4.59 -6.76
C PHE A 257 7.41 5.62 -7.87
N THR A 258 7.05 6.89 -7.60
CA THR A 258 7.25 7.98 -8.56
C THR A 258 8.74 8.12 -8.92
N ALA A 259 9.63 8.16 -7.92
CA ALA A 259 11.08 8.26 -8.14
C ALA A 259 11.60 7.10 -9.02
N ARG A 260 11.20 5.86 -8.70
CA ARG A 260 11.59 4.67 -9.47
C ARG A 260 11.11 4.74 -10.91
N LEU A 261 9.81 4.98 -11.12
CA LEU A 261 9.21 5.03 -12.45
C LEU A 261 9.81 6.13 -13.31
N LEU A 262 10.17 7.27 -12.73
CA LEU A 262 10.89 8.33 -13.43
C LEU A 262 12.27 7.86 -13.92
N VAL A 263 13.01 7.15 -13.07
CA VAL A 263 14.33 6.61 -13.43
C VAL A 263 14.20 5.52 -14.49
N GLU A 264 13.29 4.55 -14.31
CA GLU A 264 13.09 3.44 -15.26
C GLU A 264 12.55 3.92 -16.62
N THR A 265 11.80 5.03 -16.64
CA THR A 265 11.34 5.68 -17.90
C THR A 265 12.33 6.70 -18.47
N GLY A 266 13.56 6.77 -17.93
CA GLY A 266 14.65 7.64 -18.45
C GLY A 266 14.61 9.10 -17.96
N ARG A 267 13.68 9.46 -17.08
CA ARG A 267 13.55 10.84 -16.54
C ARG A 267 14.46 11.03 -15.31
N TRP A 268 15.74 10.74 -15.48
CA TRP A 268 16.73 10.65 -14.40
C TRP A 268 16.81 11.89 -13.51
N MET A 269 16.87 13.09 -14.06
CA MET A 269 17.03 14.31 -13.25
C MET A 269 15.92 14.45 -12.19
N ARG A 270 14.67 14.25 -12.61
CA ARG A 270 13.53 14.36 -11.72
C ARG A 270 13.47 13.19 -10.72
N GLY A 271 13.78 11.97 -11.18
CA GLY A 271 13.80 10.77 -10.34
C GLY A 271 14.88 10.83 -9.26
N THR A 272 16.09 11.29 -9.58
CA THR A 272 17.18 11.43 -8.62
C THR A 272 16.90 12.51 -7.59
N ALA A 273 16.31 13.65 -7.97
CA ALA A 273 15.89 14.68 -7.01
C ALA A 273 14.89 14.13 -5.96
N LEU A 274 13.95 13.30 -6.40
CA LEU A 274 13.03 12.61 -5.47
C LEU A 274 13.78 11.59 -4.58
N TYR A 275 14.74 10.85 -5.09
CA TYR A 275 15.52 9.94 -4.27
C TYR A 275 16.42 10.67 -3.25
N GLU A 276 16.99 11.81 -3.60
CA GLU A 276 17.73 12.66 -2.65
C GLU A 276 16.83 13.13 -1.50
N GLU A 277 15.62 13.59 -1.83
CA GLU A 277 14.63 13.97 -0.81
C GLU A 277 14.19 12.75 0.03
N TYR A 278 14.02 11.56 -0.60
CA TYR A 278 13.73 10.33 0.14
C TYR A 278 14.82 9.99 1.16
N VAL A 279 16.10 10.10 0.78
CA VAL A 279 17.23 9.88 1.69
C VAL A 279 17.20 10.85 2.86
N LYS A 280 16.92 12.13 2.60
CA LYS A 280 16.81 13.17 3.63
C LYS A 280 15.70 12.86 4.63
N ARG A 281 14.49 12.55 4.15
CA ARG A 281 13.33 12.21 4.98
C ARG A 281 13.56 10.93 5.79
N SER A 282 14.19 9.92 5.18
CA SER A 282 14.55 8.67 5.87
C SER A 282 15.56 8.90 7.00
N ARG A 283 16.55 9.79 6.81
CA ARG A 283 17.52 10.16 7.86
C ARG A 283 16.86 10.95 8.98
N ALA A 284 15.85 11.74 8.66
CA ALA A 284 15.05 12.48 9.65
C ALA A 284 14.04 11.59 10.42
N GLY A 285 13.96 10.30 10.11
CA GLY A 285 13.03 9.38 10.78
C GLY A 285 11.56 9.60 10.42
N GLN A 286 11.24 10.24 9.29
CA GLN A 286 9.87 10.50 8.89
C GLN A 286 9.13 9.18 8.67
N THR A 287 7.87 9.11 9.11
CA THR A 287 7.01 7.92 9.01
C THR A 287 6.98 7.34 7.60
N GLY A 288 7.21 6.02 7.48
CA GLY A 288 7.19 5.30 6.22
C GLY A 288 8.49 5.40 5.39
N TYR A 289 9.43 6.30 5.72
CA TYR A 289 10.70 6.44 5.01
C TYR A 289 11.77 5.49 5.58
N HIS A 290 11.59 4.19 5.36
CA HIS A 290 12.43 3.13 5.96
C HIS A 290 13.80 2.97 5.30
N LYS A 291 14.72 2.26 6.01
CA LYS A 291 16.06 1.93 5.51
C LYS A 291 16.05 1.23 4.15
N HIS A 292 15.05 0.38 3.86
CA HIS A 292 14.94 -0.36 2.60
C HIS A 292 14.67 0.55 1.39
N GLY A 293 13.85 1.60 1.57
CA GLY A 293 13.64 2.63 0.54
C GLY A 293 14.87 3.52 0.38
N ARG A 294 15.59 3.82 1.47
CA ARG A 294 16.85 4.57 1.42
C ARG A 294 17.95 3.78 0.71
N LEU A 295 18.01 2.46 0.90
CA LEU A 295 18.88 1.55 0.15
C LEU A 295 18.63 1.66 -1.35
N GLU A 296 17.38 1.54 -1.76
CA GLU A 296 16.98 1.71 -3.16
C GLU A 296 17.35 3.08 -3.71
N ALA A 297 17.11 4.15 -2.93
CA ALA A 297 17.46 5.51 -3.32
C ALA A 297 18.97 5.65 -3.60
N HIS A 298 19.82 5.19 -2.68
CA HIS A 298 21.26 5.22 -2.88
C HIS A 298 21.68 4.40 -4.10
N TYR A 299 21.09 3.24 -4.36
CA TYR A 299 21.39 2.46 -5.55
C TYR A 299 21.12 3.24 -6.83
N HIS A 300 19.95 3.89 -6.97
CA HIS A 300 19.63 4.65 -8.18
C HIS A 300 20.45 5.94 -8.31
N LEU A 301 20.77 6.61 -7.21
CA LEU A 301 21.70 7.74 -7.20
C LEU A 301 23.09 7.31 -7.68
N GLY A 302 23.60 6.18 -7.19
CA GLY A 302 24.87 5.60 -7.65
C GLY A 302 24.87 5.26 -9.14
N ARG A 303 23.78 4.69 -9.66
CA ARG A 303 23.61 4.45 -11.11
C ARG A 303 23.65 5.73 -11.92
N TYR A 304 22.99 6.78 -11.47
CA TYR A 304 23.00 8.07 -12.14
C TYR A 304 24.39 8.69 -12.17
N ASP A 305 25.12 8.64 -11.06
CA ASP A 305 26.49 9.14 -10.99
C ASP A 305 27.45 8.32 -11.86
N PHE A 306 27.27 7.00 -11.89
CA PHE A 306 28.01 6.12 -12.80
C PHE A 306 27.81 6.51 -14.26
N LEU A 307 26.56 6.69 -14.69
CA LEU A 307 26.22 7.11 -16.06
C LEU A 307 26.77 8.50 -16.43
N ARG A 308 27.02 9.34 -15.43
CA ARG A 308 27.62 10.68 -15.58
C ARG A 308 29.12 10.70 -15.39
N GLN A 309 29.74 9.53 -15.24
CA GLN A 309 31.19 9.37 -14.99
C GLN A 309 31.66 10.09 -13.69
N ARG A 310 30.75 10.32 -12.76
CA ARG A 310 31.05 10.88 -11.42
C ARG A 310 31.41 9.73 -10.48
N TYR A 311 32.55 9.08 -10.75
CA TYR A 311 32.87 7.79 -10.16
C TYR A 311 32.98 7.81 -8.64
N ASP A 312 33.58 8.84 -8.04
CA ASP A 312 33.70 8.96 -6.58
C ASP A 312 32.33 9.09 -5.89
N ALA A 313 31.44 9.89 -6.49
CA ALA A 313 30.06 9.99 -5.99
C ALA A 313 29.30 8.68 -6.15
N ALA A 314 29.46 7.97 -7.27
CA ALA A 314 28.88 6.66 -7.50
C ALA A 314 29.36 5.64 -6.46
N ILE A 315 30.67 5.59 -6.17
CA ILE A 315 31.26 4.72 -5.16
C ILE A 315 30.65 5.03 -3.77
N ALA A 316 30.51 6.29 -3.39
CA ALA A 316 29.93 6.69 -2.09
C ALA A 316 28.46 6.19 -1.98
N HIS A 317 27.66 6.35 -3.03
CA HIS A 317 26.28 5.87 -3.03
C HIS A 317 26.18 4.35 -3.03
N PHE A 318 27.00 3.63 -3.81
CA PHE A 318 27.00 2.19 -3.81
C PHE A 318 27.54 1.61 -2.48
N ALA A 319 28.53 2.25 -1.85
CA ALA A 319 28.97 1.86 -0.52
C ALA A 319 27.87 1.99 0.54
N ALA A 320 27.11 3.09 0.48
CA ALA A 320 25.94 3.27 1.34
C ALA A 320 24.87 2.20 1.09
N THR A 321 24.62 1.82 -0.18
CA THR A 321 23.70 0.72 -0.52
C THR A 321 24.17 -0.61 0.06
N ALA A 322 25.45 -0.96 -0.11
CA ALA A 322 26.03 -2.20 0.41
C ALA A 322 25.93 -2.26 1.95
N SER A 323 26.27 -1.18 2.64
CA SER A 323 26.15 -1.07 4.10
C SER A 323 24.70 -1.22 4.59
N LEU A 324 23.72 -0.63 3.90
CA LEU A 324 22.29 -0.75 4.25
C LEU A 324 21.73 -2.15 3.98
N ALA A 325 22.30 -2.87 3.01
CA ALA A 325 21.92 -4.25 2.68
C ALA A 325 22.58 -5.31 3.58
N ASP A 326 23.62 -4.92 4.31
CA ASP A 326 24.36 -5.86 5.16
C ASP A 326 23.43 -6.46 6.23
N GLY A 327 23.54 -7.79 6.43
CA GLY A 327 22.67 -8.54 7.34
C GLY A 327 21.19 -8.61 6.94
N SER A 328 20.78 -8.10 5.78
CA SER A 328 19.38 -8.16 5.34
C SER A 328 19.06 -9.52 4.71
N GLU A 329 18.02 -10.18 5.24
CA GLU A 329 17.44 -11.39 4.65
C GLU A 329 16.41 -11.10 3.55
N ARG A 330 16.02 -9.84 3.36
CA ARG A 330 15.03 -9.46 2.34
C ARG A 330 15.57 -9.70 0.95
N LYS A 331 14.85 -10.51 0.15
CA LYS A 331 15.25 -10.87 -1.23
C LYS A 331 15.57 -9.62 -2.08
N ARG A 332 14.83 -8.55 -1.90
CA ARG A 332 15.01 -7.30 -2.64
C ARG A 332 16.31 -6.58 -2.28
N ASP A 333 16.61 -6.44 -0.98
CA ASP A 333 17.83 -5.79 -0.52
C ASP A 333 19.05 -6.55 -1.01
N ARG A 334 19.00 -7.89 -0.92
CA ARG A 334 20.06 -8.77 -1.44
C ARG A 334 20.23 -8.68 -2.95
N ALA A 335 19.15 -8.46 -3.71
CA ALA A 335 19.22 -8.22 -5.15
C ALA A 335 19.92 -6.89 -5.44
N TYR A 336 19.58 -5.80 -4.73
CA TYR A 336 20.30 -4.54 -4.84
C TYR A 336 21.77 -4.67 -4.41
N ALA A 337 22.08 -5.44 -3.37
CA ALA A 337 23.47 -5.72 -2.97
C ALA A 337 24.28 -6.39 -4.10
N ALA A 338 23.72 -7.39 -4.77
CA ALA A 338 24.36 -8.05 -5.89
C ALA A 338 24.70 -7.08 -7.04
N LEU A 339 23.75 -6.25 -7.45
CA LEU A 339 23.97 -5.23 -8.47
C LEU A 339 24.96 -4.15 -8.02
N THR A 340 24.90 -3.76 -6.76
CA THR A 340 25.81 -2.77 -6.15
C THR A 340 27.26 -3.27 -6.19
N HIS A 341 27.51 -4.50 -5.75
CA HIS A 341 28.85 -5.08 -5.84
C HIS A 341 29.34 -5.22 -7.29
N LEU A 342 28.44 -5.52 -8.23
CA LEU A 342 28.81 -5.54 -9.64
C LEU A 342 29.29 -4.16 -10.11
N PHE A 343 28.56 -3.08 -9.79
CA PHE A 343 28.96 -1.71 -10.15
C PHE A 343 30.25 -1.27 -9.42
N LEU A 344 30.39 -1.60 -8.15
CA LEU A 344 31.65 -1.33 -7.43
C LEU A 344 32.84 -2.02 -8.08
N GLY A 345 32.71 -3.28 -8.48
CA GLY A 345 33.77 -4.00 -9.22
C GLY A 345 34.10 -3.29 -10.55
N GLN A 346 33.11 -2.85 -11.33
CA GLN A 346 33.32 -2.10 -12.55
C GLN A 346 34.05 -0.77 -12.29
N LEU A 347 33.66 -0.04 -11.24
CA LEU A 347 34.31 1.21 -10.85
C LEU A 347 35.76 1.02 -10.42
N GLN A 348 36.06 -0.05 -9.69
CA GLN A 348 37.44 -0.40 -9.29
C GLN A 348 38.30 -0.77 -10.51
N ASP A 349 37.76 -1.53 -11.48
CA ASP A 349 38.47 -1.82 -12.73
C ASP A 349 38.78 -0.53 -13.53
N LEU A 350 37.80 0.39 -13.64
CA LEU A 350 37.99 1.69 -14.32
C LEU A 350 39.08 2.55 -13.65
N GLN A 351 39.26 2.40 -12.35
CA GLN A 351 40.28 3.12 -11.58
C GLN A 351 41.63 2.35 -11.48
N GLY A 352 41.73 1.21 -12.19
CA GLY A 352 42.96 0.37 -12.21
C GLY A 352 43.20 -0.43 -10.93
N ARG A 353 42.22 -0.52 -10.02
CA ARG A 353 42.29 -1.23 -8.74
C ARG A 353 41.78 -2.67 -8.88
N ARG A 354 42.47 -3.46 -9.66
CA ARG A 354 42.02 -4.82 -10.04
C ARG A 354 41.71 -5.72 -8.86
N ASP A 355 42.55 -5.74 -7.83
CA ASP A 355 42.37 -6.64 -6.68
C ASP A 355 41.09 -6.31 -5.91
N GLU A 356 40.72 -5.04 -5.86
CA GLU A 356 39.45 -4.59 -5.27
C GLU A 356 38.26 -4.97 -6.14
N ALA A 357 38.41 -4.83 -7.46
CA ALA A 357 37.37 -5.23 -8.42
C ALA A 357 37.05 -6.73 -8.28
N VAL A 358 38.09 -7.58 -8.20
CA VAL A 358 37.92 -9.02 -8.02
C VAL A 358 37.16 -9.35 -6.73
N ARG A 359 37.50 -8.71 -5.60
CA ARG A 359 36.76 -8.91 -4.33
C ARG A 359 35.26 -8.60 -4.48
N HIS A 360 34.94 -7.54 -5.17
CA HIS A 360 33.54 -7.18 -5.41
C HIS A 360 32.82 -8.18 -6.33
N TYR A 361 33.44 -8.65 -7.41
CA TYR A 361 32.84 -9.65 -8.30
C TYR A 361 32.67 -11.02 -7.61
N GLU A 362 33.60 -11.41 -6.74
CA GLU A 362 33.43 -12.61 -5.93
C GLU A 362 32.26 -12.49 -4.97
N LYS A 363 32.05 -11.30 -4.36
CA LYS A 363 30.89 -11.07 -3.50
C LYS A 363 29.55 -11.18 -4.24
N VAL A 364 29.48 -10.78 -5.52
CA VAL A 364 28.29 -10.99 -6.36
C VAL A 364 27.93 -12.47 -6.45
N ARG A 365 28.90 -13.38 -6.50
CA ARG A 365 28.65 -14.83 -6.62
C ARG A 365 28.00 -15.44 -5.39
N GLU A 366 28.17 -14.84 -4.21
CA GLU A 366 27.55 -15.25 -2.95
C GLU A 366 26.09 -14.76 -2.82
N LEU A 367 25.71 -13.77 -3.62
CA LEU A 367 24.40 -13.11 -3.56
C LEU A 367 23.43 -13.71 -4.61
N PRO A 368 22.10 -13.48 -4.48
CA PRO A 368 21.15 -13.95 -5.47
C PRO A 368 21.45 -13.43 -6.89
N ASN A 369 21.28 -14.30 -7.90
CA ASN A 369 21.39 -13.84 -9.30
C ASN A 369 20.20 -12.94 -9.64
N HIS A 370 20.48 -11.69 -9.92
CA HIS A 370 19.48 -10.70 -10.33
C HIS A 370 20.00 -9.91 -11.53
N ALA A 371 19.20 -9.81 -12.60
CA ALA A 371 19.59 -9.16 -13.85
C ALA A 371 20.99 -9.64 -14.36
N ASP A 372 21.17 -10.97 -14.39
CA ASP A 372 22.38 -11.67 -14.85
C ASP A 372 23.68 -11.23 -14.12
N SER A 373 23.55 -10.71 -12.90
CA SER A 373 24.67 -10.19 -12.12
C SER A 373 25.79 -11.20 -11.95
N ARG A 374 25.47 -12.49 -11.72
CA ARG A 374 26.48 -13.54 -11.54
C ARG A 374 27.26 -13.84 -12.83
N ASP A 375 26.59 -13.87 -13.97
CA ASP A 375 27.25 -14.18 -15.24
C ASP A 375 28.12 -13.01 -15.70
N ARG A 376 27.64 -11.79 -15.49
CA ARG A 376 28.45 -10.59 -15.69
C ARG A 376 29.67 -10.55 -14.77
N ALA A 377 29.52 -10.89 -13.48
CA ALA A 377 30.65 -10.98 -12.55
C ALA A 377 31.66 -12.03 -12.99
N LYS A 378 31.25 -13.23 -13.44
CA LYS A 378 32.15 -14.26 -14.01
C LYS A 378 32.91 -13.73 -15.23
N GLN A 379 32.25 -12.98 -16.10
CA GLN A 379 32.92 -12.37 -17.26
C GLN A 379 34.00 -11.39 -16.80
N TYR A 380 33.67 -10.49 -15.85
CA TYR A 380 34.61 -9.48 -15.37
C TYR A 380 35.73 -10.03 -14.48
N LEU A 381 35.54 -11.17 -13.86
CA LEU A 381 36.64 -11.91 -13.19
C LEU A 381 37.72 -12.40 -14.19
N ARG A 382 37.30 -12.74 -15.42
CA ARG A 382 38.24 -13.19 -16.48
C ARG A 382 38.86 -12.01 -17.22
N THR A 383 38.02 -11.00 -17.53
CA THR A 383 38.44 -9.84 -18.29
C THR A 383 37.96 -8.58 -17.57
N PRO A 384 38.88 -7.69 -17.13
CA PRO A 384 38.50 -6.45 -16.45
C PRO A 384 37.47 -5.66 -17.22
N TYR A 385 36.55 -5.05 -16.49
CA TYR A 385 35.56 -4.14 -17.11
C TYR A 385 36.26 -2.93 -17.74
N ARG A 386 35.85 -2.58 -18.97
CA ARG A 386 36.29 -1.37 -19.69
C ARG A 386 35.08 -0.63 -20.22
N GLU A 387 35.13 0.70 -20.18
CA GLU A 387 34.07 1.53 -20.76
C GLU A 387 34.03 1.32 -22.29
N GLY A 388 32.81 1.10 -22.83
CA GLY A 388 32.62 0.89 -24.28
C GLY A 388 33.00 -0.50 -24.82
N GLY A 389 33.41 -1.44 -23.99
CA GLY A 389 33.61 -2.84 -24.36
C GLY A 389 32.27 -3.52 -24.66
N LYS A 390 32.04 -3.96 -25.93
CA LYS A 390 30.94 -4.84 -26.34
C LYS A 390 31.12 -6.23 -25.75
#